data_97acd1fc55aae9f61d504293e992c9b7
#
_entry.id   97acd1fc55aae9f61d504293e992c9b7
#
_cell.length_a   1.000
_cell.length_b   1.000
_cell.length_c   1.000
_cell.angle_alpha   90.00
_cell.angle_beta   90.00
_cell.angle_gamma   90.00
#
_symmetry.space_group_name_H-M   'P 1'
#
loop_
_entity.id
_entity.type
_entity.pdbx_description
1 polymer ?
#
loop_
_entity_poly.entity_id
_entity_poly.type
_entity_poly.pdbx_seq_one_letter_code
_entity_poly.pdbx_strand_id
1 'polypeptide(L)'
;MRLKTFVSLILLAVATSVPSACSAAATLHNGIVHHEVLQPDPDPITGEWDVTFHVQDSKTPATFKLKLEGNKITGTVYSEHTGAGTLRDGSWKDNKLSFTVDFPNHESIAITGTLKDGMLVGEFRTEGFSEKWEAKKK
;
A
#
# COMPACT_ATOMS: atom_id res chain seq x y z
N MET A 1 25.34 43.05 9.43
CA MET A 1 25.70 43.90 10.57
C MET A 1 25.15 43.27 11.85
N ARG A 2 26.05 43.00 12.82
CA ARG A 2 25.88 42.56 14.22
C ARG A 2 25.54 41.09 14.46
N LEU A 3 26.57 40.36 14.51
CA LEU A 3 27.20 39.45 15.47
C LEU A 3 26.75 39.67 16.92
N LYS A 4 26.23 38.67 17.60
CA LYS A 4 26.28 38.56 19.06
C LYS A 4 26.56 37.09 19.50
N THR A 5 27.82 36.91 19.78
CA THR A 5 28.47 35.89 20.55
C THR A 5 27.96 35.96 22.00
N PHE A 6 27.60 34.84 22.58
CA PHE A 6 27.64 34.66 24.04
C PHE A 6 28.35 33.35 24.37
N VAL A 7 29.53 33.57 24.93
CA VAL A 7 30.40 32.64 25.64
C VAL A 7 29.99 32.65 27.11
N SER A 8 30.06 31.52 27.75
CA SER A 8 30.28 31.36 29.20
C SER A 8 29.35 30.23 29.75
N LEU A 9 29.67 29.33 30.59
CA LEU A 9 30.77 29.15 31.53
C LEU A 9 30.74 27.69 32.04
N ILE A 10 31.90 27.14 32.20
CA ILE A 10 32.22 25.87 32.81
C ILE A 10 31.82 25.88 34.30
N LEU A 11 31.21 24.79 34.80
CA LEU A 11 31.32 24.46 36.23
C LEU A 11 31.59 22.98 36.41
N LEU A 12 32.79 22.71 36.86
CA LEU A 12 33.35 21.45 37.28
C LEU A 12 32.88 21.18 38.73
N ALA A 13 32.31 20.03 39.00
CA ALA A 13 32.16 19.53 40.35
C ALA A 13 32.55 18.04 40.41
N VAL A 14 33.69 17.85 41.03
CA VAL A 14 34.27 16.58 41.45
C VAL A 14 33.71 16.26 42.86
N ALA A 15 33.19 15.08 43.07
CA ALA A 15 33.14 14.43 44.41
C ALA A 15 32.83 12.93 44.27
N THR A 16 33.80 12.13 44.43
CA THR A 16 34.13 11.14 45.45
C THR A 16 33.28 9.89 45.54
N SER A 17 33.99 8.84 45.21
CA SER A 17 33.83 7.40 45.46
C SER A 17 33.15 7.01 46.79
N VAL A 18 32.28 5.97 46.69
CA VAL A 18 32.17 4.92 47.73
C VAL A 18 31.94 3.57 47.04
N PRO A 19 32.74 2.54 47.29
CA PRO A 19 32.42 1.19 46.88
C PRO A 19 31.61 0.50 47.99
N SER A 20 30.46 0.00 47.66
CA SER A 20 29.80 -1.00 48.51
C SER A 20 29.47 -2.21 47.65
N ALA A 21 30.26 -3.21 47.84
CA ALA A 21 29.98 -4.57 47.45
C ALA A 21 28.81 -5.10 48.29
N CYS A 22 27.80 -5.62 47.67
CA CYS A 22 26.99 -6.69 48.25
C CYS A 22 26.20 -7.45 47.19
N SER A 23 26.56 -8.69 47.08
CA SER A 23 25.73 -9.88 46.86
C SER A 23 24.93 -10.01 45.56
N ALA A 24 25.43 -10.98 44.86
CA ALA A 24 24.75 -11.76 43.85
C ALA A 24 23.33 -12.19 44.26
N ALA A 25 22.38 -11.77 43.45
CA ALA A 25 21.19 -12.56 43.18
C ALA A 25 21.06 -12.58 41.65
N ALA A 26 21.57 -13.66 41.09
CA ALA A 26 21.30 -13.99 39.69
C ALA A 26 19.83 -14.36 39.58
N THR A 27 19.00 -13.39 39.39
CA THR A 27 17.63 -13.61 38.87
C THR A 27 17.77 -13.81 37.37
N LEU A 28 17.75 -15.06 36.97
CA LEU A 28 17.53 -15.44 35.61
C LEU A 28 16.16 -14.90 35.19
N HIS A 29 16.14 -13.65 34.75
CA HIS A 29 15.04 -13.15 33.95
C HIS A 29 15.18 -13.85 32.61
N ASN A 30 14.39 -14.89 32.41
CA ASN A 30 14.02 -15.39 31.11
C ASN A 30 13.36 -14.23 30.39
N GLY A 31 14.16 -13.38 29.76
CA GLY A 31 13.70 -12.37 28.83
C GLY A 31 13.10 -13.11 27.67
N ILE A 32 11.79 -13.31 27.71
CA ILE A 32 11.01 -13.61 26.52
C ILE A 32 11.22 -12.40 25.63
N VAL A 33 12.17 -12.53 24.72
CA VAL A 33 12.31 -11.59 23.61
C VAL A 33 11.02 -11.77 22.79
N HIS A 34 10.04 -10.94 23.08
CA HIS A 34 8.93 -10.77 22.15
C HIS A 34 9.56 -10.26 20.85
N HIS A 35 9.88 -11.18 19.96
CA HIS A 35 10.01 -10.85 18.57
C HIS A 35 8.61 -10.39 18.15
N GLU A 36 8.42 -9.09 18.21
CA GLU A 36 7.32 -8.47 17.51
C GLU A 36 7.57 -8.79 16.04
N VAL A 37 6.91 -9.85 15.60
CA VAL A 37 6.81 -10.17 14.18
C VAL A 37 6.06 -8.98 13.63
N LEU A 38 6.80 -8.06 13.00
CA LEU A 38 6.22 -7.02 12.14
C LEU A 38 5.38 -7.79 11.11
N GLN A 39 4.09 -7.94 11.40
CA GLN A 39 3.16 -8.36 10.38
C GLN A 39 3.27 -7.32 9.27
N PRO A 40 3.62 -7.75 8.04
CA PRO A 40 3.56 -6.82 6.93
C PRO A 40 2.16 -6.22 6.91
N ASP A 41 2.09 -4.92 6.72
CA ASP A 41 0.81 -4.21 6.59
C ASP A 41 -0.09 -5.02 5.66
N PRO A 42 -1.36 -5.23 6.05
CA PRO A 42 -2.27 -6.03 5.25
C PRO A 42 -2.32 -5.44 3.85
N ASP A 43 -1.97 -6.25 2.86
CA ASP A 43 -1.99 -5.89 1.45
C ASP A 43 -3.40 -5.38 1.07
N PRO A 44 -3.56 -4.11 0.73
CA PRO A 44 -4.87 -3.53 0.52
C PRO A 44 -5.47 -3.94 -0.83
N ILE A 45 -4.68 -4.49 -1.74
CA ILE A 45 -5.05 -4.70 -3.15
C ILE A 45 -5.36 -6.16 -3.46
N THR A 46 -4.59 -7.10 -2.92
CA THR A 46 -4.81 -8.53 -3.22
C THR A 46 -6.20 -8.98 -2.82
N GLY A 47 -6.87 -9.66 -3.74
CA GLY A 47 -8.19 -10.25 -3.54
C GLY A 47 -9.10 -10.11 -4.75
N GLU A 48 -10.36 -10.45 -4.54
CA GLU A 48 -11.43 -10.28 -5.52
C GLU A 48 -12.18 -8.96 -5.27
N TRP A 49 -12.49 -8.28 -6.38
CA TRP A 49 -13.19 -7.00 -6.37
C TRP A 49 -14.39 -7.04 -7.28
N ASP A 50 -15.55 -6.63 -6.76
CA ASP A 50 -16.73 -6.35 -7.58
C ASP A 50 -16.60 -4.98 -8.17
N VAL A 51 -16.56 -4.92 -9.49
CA VAL A 51 -16.26 -3.72 -10.27
C VAL A 51 -17.50 -3.27 -11.04
N THR A 52 -17.70 -1.99 -11.09
CA THR A 52 -18.71 -1.35 -11.93
C THR A 52 -18.06 -0.33 -12.84
N PHE A 53 -18.11 -0.56 -14.11
CA PHE A 53 -17.76 0.42 -15.15
C PHE A 53 -18.97 1.28 -15.49
N HIS A 54 -18.77 2.57 -15.50
CA HIS A 54 -19.78 3.52 -15.97
C HIS A 54 -19.50 3.81 -17.44
N VAL A 55 -20.32 3.28 -18.33
CA VAL A 55 -20.17 3.46 -19.78
C VAL A 55 -21.38 4.24 -20.28
N GLN A 56 -21.19 5.50 -20.58
CA GLN A 56 -22.28 6.41 -20.90
C GLN A 56 -23.31 6.38 -19.76
N ASP A 57 -24.57 6.08 -20.03
CA ASP A 57 -25.63 5.99 -19.00
C ASP A 57 -25.83 4.56 -18.44
N SER A 58 -24.94 3.63 -18.79
CA SER A 58 -25.03 2.23 -18.41
C SER A 58 -23.97 1.85 -17.36
N LYS A 59 -24.32 0.88 -16.51
CA LYS A 59 -23.42 0.25 -15.55
C LYS A 59 -23.07 -1.16 -16.00
N THR A 60 -21.81 -1.41 -16.25
CA THR A 60 -21.30 -2.72 -16.68
C THR A 60 -20.58 -3.38 -15.53
N PRO A 61 -21.09 -4.51 -15.01
CA PRO A 61 -20.42 -5.24 -13.93
C PRO A 61 -19.21 -6.02 -14.47
N ALA A 62 -18.20 -6.09 -13.62
CA ALA A 62 -17.01 -6.91 -13.86
C ALA A 62 -16.43 -7.41 -12.52
N THR A 63 -15.50 -8.33 -12.60
CA THR A 63 -14.75 -8.84 -11.44
C THR A 63 -13.27 -8.71 -11.72
N PHE A 64 -12.54 -8.12 -10.78
CA PHE A 64 -11.08 -8.14 -10.78
C PHE A 64 -10.58 -9.17 -9.78
N LYS A 65 -9.60 -9.97 -10.17
CA LYS A 65 -8.80 -10.80 -9.28
C LYS A 65 -7.39 -10.26 -9.31
N LEU A 66 -6.99 -9.58 -8.25
CA LEU A 66 -5.73 -8.86 -8.16
C LEU A 66 -4.79 -9.52 -7.17
N LYS A 67 -3.50 -9.50 -7.47
CA LYS A 67 -2.42 -9.91 -6.58
C LYS A 67 -1.34 -8.83 -6.60
N LEU A 68 -0.98 -8.35 -5.42
CA LEU A 68 0.10 -7.39 -5.22
C LEU A 68 1.36 -8.11 -4.75
N GLU A 69 2.47 -7.86 -5.42
CA GLU A 69 3.81 -8.35 -5.04
C GLU A 69 4.78 -7.17 -5.08
N GLY A 70 5.10 -6.61 -3.91
CA GLY A 70 5.83 -5.35 -3.83
C GLY A 70 5.01 -4.21 -4.44
N ASN A 71 5.47 -3.63 -5.53
CA ASN A 71 4.76 -2.59 -6.28
C ASN A 71 4.11 -3.09 -7.58
N LYS A 72 4.20 -4.40 -7.84
CA LYS A 72 3.68 -5.01 -9.06
C LYS A 72 2.33 -5.64 -8.82
N ILE A 73 1.36 -5.33 -9.68
CA ILE A 73 0.05 -5.96 -9.69
C ILE A 73 -0.03 -6.94 -10.85
N THR A 74 -0.53 -8.13 -10.55
CA THR A 74 -0.88 -9.16 -11.52
C THR A 74 -2.32 -9.60 -11.28
N GLY A 75 -2.91 -10.29 -12.25
CA GLY A 75 -4.25 -10.83 -12.09
C GLY A 75 -5.03 -10.93 -13.37
N THR A 76 -6.35 -11.05 -13.22
CA THR A 76 -7.30 -11.19 -14.31
C THR A 76 -8.51 -10.30 -14.09
N VAL A 77 -9.15 -9.95 -15.19
CA VAL A 77 -10.42 -9.24 -15.22
C VAL A 77 -11.44 -10.11 -15.95
N TYR A 78 -12.65 -10.14 -15.47
CA TYR A 78 -13.75 -10.78 -16.14
C TYR A 78 -14.95 -9.84 -16.21
N SER A 79 -15.54 -9.74 -17.39
CA SER A 79 -16.81 -9.05 -17.62
C SER A 79 -17.68 -9.87 -18.57
N GLU A 80 -18.98 -9.89 -18.36
CA GLU A 80 -19.90 -10.56 -19.27
C GLU A 80 -19.88 -9.96 -20.68
N HIS A 81 -19.51 -8.68 -20.80
CA HIS A 81 -19.46 -7.98 -22.07
C HIS A 81 -18.19 -8.28 -22.89
N THR A 82 -17.02 -8.33 -22.24
CA THR A 82 -15.71 -8.48 -22.90
C THR A 82 -15.07 -9.85 -22.71
N GLY A 83 -15.62 -10.67 -21.78
CA GLY A 83 -15.05 -11.94 -21.40
C GLY A 83 -13.88 -11.79 -20.41
N ALA A 84 -12.98 -12.76 -20.44
CA ALA A 84 -11.79 -12.77 -19.60
C ALA A 84 -10.65 -11.99 -20.23
N GLY A 85 -10.00 -11.14 -19.43
CA GLY A 85 -8.82 -10.38 -19.81
C GLY A 85 -7.67 -10.62 -18.84
N THR A 86 -6.45 -10.40 -19.31
CA THR A 86 -5.22 -10.54 -18.53
C THR A 86 -4.61 -9.18 -18.24
N LEU A 87 -4.16 -8.97 -17.01
CA LEU A 87 -3.46 -7.74 -16.62
C LEU A 87 -2.05 -7.70 -17.19
N ARG A 88 -1.67 -6.53 -17.66
CA ARG A 88 -0.34 -6.17 -18.12
C ARG A 88 0.09 -4.85 -17.49
N ASP A 89 1.40 -4.71 -17.24
CA ASP A 89 2.01 -3.48 -16.71
C ASP A 89 1.39 -2.96 -15.41
N GLY A 90 0.97 -3.88 -14.54
CA GLY A 90 0.31 -3.55 -13.28
C GLY A 90 1.27 -2.95 -12.25
N SER A 91 0.90 -1.80 -11.70
CA SER A 91 1.66 -1.13 -10.65
C SER A 91 0.78 -0.57 -9.54
N TRP A 92 1.31 -0.61 -8.32
CA TRP A 92 0.75 0.02 -7.13
C TRP A 92 1.81 0.86 -6.45
N LYS A 93 1.61 2.15 -6.40
CA LYS A 93 2.52 3.09 -5.77
C LYS A 93 1.78 4.33 -5.29
N ASP A 94 2.11 4.80 -4.09
CA ASP A 94 1.55 6.03 -3.51
C ASP A 94 0.01 6.04 -3.53
N ASN A 95 -0.62 4.91 -3.16
CA ASN A 95 -2.07 4.72 -3.17
C ASN A 95 -2.71 4.81 -4.56
N LYS A 96 -1.91 4.65 -5.62
CA LYS A 96 -2.36 4.68 -7.02
C LYS A 96 -2.20 3.32 -7.67
N LEU A 97 -3.27 2.88 -8.30
CA LEU A 97 -3.37 1.67 -9.11
C LEU A 97 -3.24 2.05 -10.60
N SER A 98 -2.46 1.29 -11.34
CA SER A 98 -2.41 1.41 -12.81
C SER A 98 -2.12 0.06 -13.42
N PHE A 99 -2.88 -0.32 -14.44
CA PHE A 99 -2.63 -1.50 -15.26
C PHE A 99 -3.36 -1.41 -16.60
N THR A 100 -2.97 -2.25 -17.54
CA THR A 100 -3.68 -2.46 -18.81
C THR A 100 -4.28 -3.86 -18.80
N VAL A 101 -5.48 -3.99 -19.33
CA VAL A 101 -6.14 -5.29 -19.54
C VAL A 101 -6.17 -5.59 -21.02
N ASP A 102 -5.63 -6.74 -21.38
CA ASP A 102 -5.68 -7.27 -22.74
C ASP A 102 -6.77 -8.32 -22.87
N PHE A 103 -7.63 -8.17 -23.83
CA PHE A 103 -8.71 -9.10 -24.15
C PHE A 103 -8.47 -9.77 -25.50
N PRO A 104 -8.81 -11.07 -25.69
CA PRO A 104 -8.59 -11.76 -26.95
C PRO A 104 -9.37 -11.18 -28.15
N ASN A 105 -10.55 -10.63 -27.88
CA ASN A 105 -11.49 -10.17 -28.93
C ASN A 105 -11.97 -8.74 -28.70
N HIS A 106 -11.23 -7.97 -27.94
CA HIS A 106 -11.55 -6.59 -27.63
C HIS A 106 -10.27 -5.76 -27.58
N GLU A 107 -10.37 -4.44 -27.73
CA GLU A 107 -9.25 -3.54 -27.53
C GLU A 107 -8.74 -3.59 -26.07
N SER A 108 -7.46 -3.27 -25.90
CA SER A 108 -6.88 -3.15 -24.56
C SER A 108 -7.46 -1.96 -23.82
N ILE A 109 -7.70 -2.14 -22.53
CA ILE A 109 -8.24 -1.11 -21.65
C ILE A 109 -7.20 -0.69 -20.64
N ALA A 110 -6.81 0.58 -20.65
CA ALA A 110 -5.96 1.16 -19.61
C ALA A 110 -6.80 1.56 -18.41
N ILE A 111 -6.42 1.10 -17.23
CA ILE A 111 -7.14 1.32 -15.97
C ILE A 111 -6.23 2.04 -15.00
N THR A 112 -6.73 3.12 -14.42
CA THR A 112 -6.07 3.86 -13.34
C THR A 112 -7.05 4.11 -12.21
N GLY A 113 -6.56 4.13 -10.98
CA GLY A 113 -7.42 4.36 -9.83
C GLY A 113 -6.64 4.64 -8.55
N THR A 114 -7.40 4.91 -7.51
CA THR A 114 -6.90 5.12 -6.15
C THR A 114 -7.76 4.34 -5.16
N LEU A 115 -7.16 3.92 -4.07
CA LEU A 115 -7.91 3.33 -2.96
C LEU A 115 -8.40 4.45 -2.05
N LYS A 116 -9.72 4.53 -1.86
CA LYS A 116 -10.37 5.52 -1.02
C LYS A 116 -11.49 4.86 -0.22
N ASP A 117 -11.42 4.98 1.12
CA ASP A 117 -12.43 4.44 2.04
C ASP A 117 -12.73 2.93 1.81
N GLY A 118 -11.70 2.14 1.49
CA GLY A 118 -11.84 0.71 1.22
C GLY A 118 -12.40 0.35 -0.17
N MET A 119 -12.62 1.33 -1.02
CA MET A 119 -13.04 1.17 -2.41
C MET A 119 -11.95 1.62 -3.38
N LEU A 120 -11.83 0.95 -4.50
CA LEU A 120 -11.03 1.44 -5.63
C LEU A 120 -11.93 2.29 -6.52
N VAL A 121 -11.46 3.47 -6.86
CA VAL A 121 -12.16 4.39 -7.75
C VAL A 121 -11.18 5.01 -8.75
N GLY A 122 -11.61 5.20 -9.98
CA GLY A 122 -10.74 5.76 -10.99
C GLY A 122 -11.36 5.89 -12.37
N GLU A 123 -10.51 5.87 -13.36
CA GLU A 123 -10.87 6.00 -14.76
C GLU A 123 -10.32 4.83 -15.57
N PHE A 124 -11.06 4.42 -16.56
CA PHE A 124 -10.58 3.53 -17.61
C PHE A 124 -10.58 4.25 -18.95
N ARG A 125 -9.67 3.86 -19.81
CA ARG A 125 -9.49 4.46 -21.12
C ARG A 125 -9.38 3.40 -22.21
N THR A 126 -10.11 3.61 -23.28
CA THR A 126 -10.02 2.88 -24.54
C THR A 126 -9.55 3.81 -25.67
N GLU A 127 -9.47 3.34 -26.91
CA GLU A 127 -9.03 4.16 -28.04
C GLU A 127 -9.98 5.36 -28.34
N GLY A 128 -11.23 5.29 -27.93
CA GLY A 128 -12.24 6.30 -28.28
C GLY A 128 -12.78 7.13 -27.14
N PHE A 129 -12.61 6.70 -25.88
CA PHE A 129 -13.22 7.40 -24.74
C PHE A 129 -12.55 7.08 -23.42
N SER A 130 -12.87 7.88 -22.42
CA SER A 130 -12.46 7.69 -21.03
C SER A 130 -13.66 7.87 -20.12
N GLU A 131 -13.87 6.93 -19.21
CA GLU A 131 -15.01 6.91 -18.30
C GLU A 131 -14.59 6.44 -16.91
N LYS A 132 -15.50 6.51 -15.96
CA LYS A 132 -15.23 6.18 -14.56
C LYS A 132 -15.52 4.72 -14.25
N TRP A 133 -14.84 4.22 -13.25
CA TRP A 133 -15.11 2.92 -12.65
C TRP A 133 -14.95 2.97 -11.14
N GLU A 134 -15.59 2.05 -10.47
CA GLU A 134 -15.48 1.84 -9.03
C GLU A 134 -15.46 0.35 -8.72
N ALA A 135 -14.80 -0.02 -7.62
CA ALA A 135 -14.77 -1.40 -7.16
C ALA A 135 -14.83 -1.49 -5.65
N LYS A 136 -15.51 -2.52 -5.18
CA LYS A 136 -15.61 -2.91 -3.79
C LYS A 136 -14.98 -4.27 -3.58
N LYS A 137 -14.17 -4.42 -2.55
CA LYS A 137 -13.57 -5.71 -2.20
C LYS A 137 -14.66 -6.67 -1.71
N LYS A 138 -14.63 -7.92 -2.21
CA LYS A 138 -15.50 -9.01 -1.75
C LYS A 138 -15.15 -9.50 -0.35
#